data_b2173bc09aef68dcca7c0bf2153ad3f8
#
_entry.id   b2173bc09aef68dcca7c0bf2153ad3f8
#
_cell.length_a   1.000
_cell.length_b   1.000
_cell.length_c   1.000
_cell.angle_alpha   90.00
_cell.angle_beta   90.00
_cell.angle_gamma   90.00
#
_symmetry.space_group_name_H-M   'P 1'
#
loop_
_entity.id
_entity.type
_entity.pdbx_description
1 polymer ?
#
loop_
_entity_poly.entity_id
_entity_poly.type
_entity_poly.pdbx_seq_one_letter_code
_entity_poly.pdbx_strand_id
1 'polypeptide(L)'
;MAFLPEHASRLERMMSSASPPMVVFHRMQILFVAKQAVMFCEDDENVLDRFRDPYWGGLGLAFLMANDLLHFDLAYRERTTTQQLLIRMIHSISLLESWGRSSFTSRVGRAWLMLKRFPPPQGSTSYFNIEQAFRNASGLSTEEYLALCVGVISHYLDLTFEQIIAMDNSIALTKEWFTKAGVDSKSVDNFLEDVSASPATMATKFLTKNWGPSDMTWFRDKPVCRVTGDVLFALDTKCLAEKLESGIFWRTHNSLGTNKEKHRLHNYWGVAFENYMNWLLEQACRNSQNRFYPSPKYEKNGEEVCDAIIISGSDAVFLEYKGSTITAESKYSGDLHELAAEIESKLIGTESKRKGIRQLTRAILNVFGKHSSVAVRDIDLSQVDTIFPLLVTRDDIGGCWGISQYLQTKAESFFNRRSIKPKTVTPIFCLSSEGIEGISAYLQDELLSNLLHGWYRNDPGRYWSFQTKTIL
;
A
#
# COMPACT_ATOMS: atom_id res chain seq x y z
N MET A 1 1.59 -12.33 -36.14
CA MET A 1 1.12 -13.70 -35.81
C MET A 1 -0.08 -13.54 -34.94
N ALA A 2 -1.26 -13.82 -35.45
CA ALA A 2 -2.44 -13.91 -34.58
C ALA A 2 -2.17 -15.04 -33.59
N PHE A 3 -2.36 -14.79 -32.30
CA PHE A 3 -2.40 -15.86 -31.31
C PHE A 3 -3.65 -16.70 -31.64
N LEU A 4 -3.42 -17.80 -32.35
CA LEU A 4 -4.50 -18.73 -32.63
C LEU A 4 -5.05 -19.27 -31.29
N PRO A 5 -6.35 -19.57 -31.19
CA PRO A 5 -6.97 -20.16 -29.99
C PRO A 5 -6.20 -21.35 -29.40
N GLU A 6 -5.55 -22.11 -30.27
CA GLU A 6 -4.67 -23.24 -29.91
C GLU A 6 -3.42 -22.82 -29.11
N HIS A 7 -2.85 -21.67 -29.42
CA HIS A 7 -1.72 -21.14 -28.69
C HIS A 7 -2.11 -20.56 -27.33
N ALA A 8 -3.28 -19.92 -27.25
CA ALA A 8 -3.84 -19.46 -26.00
C ALA A 8 -4.12 -20.63 -25.05
N SER A 9 -4.76 -21.72 -25.55
CA SER A 9 -5.03 -22.93 -24.76
C SER A 9 -3.75 -23.68 -24.35
N ARG A 10 -2.67 -23.60 -25.15
CA ARG A 10 -1.38 -24.19 -24.80
C ARG A 10 -0.66 -23.36 -23.75
N LEU A 11 -0.70 -22.04 -23.88
CA LEU A 11 -0.12 -21.10 -22.90
C LEU A 11 -0.83 -21.24 -21.55
N GLU A 12 -2.16 -21.28 -21.55
CA GLU A 12 -2.99 -21.48 -20.37
C GLU A 12 -2.68 -22.81 -19.65
N ARG A 13 -2.51 -23.91 -20.40
CA ARG A 13 -2.07 -25.18 -19.83
C ARG A 13 -0.66 -25.14 -19.26
N MET A 14 0.28 -24.46 -19.93
CA MET A 14 1.63 -24.28 -19.42
C MET A 14 1.64 -23.43 -18.15
N MET A 15 0.82 -22.37 -18.10
CA MET A 15 0.71 -21.48 -16.94
C MET A 15 0.03 -22.17 -15.75
N SER A 16 -1.02 -22.96 -16.00
CA SER A 16 -1.73 -23.69 -14.95
C SER A 16 -1.00 -24.90 -14.42
N SER A 17 -0.07 -25.50 -15.21
CA SER A 17 0.74 -26.64 -14.80
C SER A 17 2.07 -26.26 -14.14
N ALA A 18 2.49 -25.00 -14.23
CA ALA A 18 3.71 -24.52 -13.57
C ALA A 18 3.45 -24.27 -12.07
N SER A 19 4.41 -24.72 -11.25
CA SER A 19 4.38 -24.45 -9.81
C SER A 19 5.70 -23.74 -9.42
N PRO A 20 5.69 -22.45 -9.10
CA PRO A 20 4.55 -21.50 -9.12
C PRO A 20 4.04 -21.18 -10.54
N PRO A 21 2.78 -20.73 -10.69
CA PRO A 21 2.23 -20.40 -12.00
C PRO A 21 3.04 -19.29 -12.67
N MET A 22 3.37 -19.50 -13.95
CA MET A 22 4.17 -18.54 -14.72
C MET A 22 3.32 -17.34 -15.15
N VAL A 23 3.70 -16.15 -14.72
CA VAL A 23 3.09 -14.90 -15.20
C VAL A 23 3.85 -14.42 -16.44
N VAL A 24 3.22 -14.46 -17.60
CA VAL A 24 3.83 -14.09 -18.88
C VAL A 24 3.92 -12.58 -19.04
N PHE A 25 2.89 -11.85 -18.60
CA PHE A 25 2.85 -10.40 -18.63
C PHE A 25 2.55 -9.86 -17.23
N HIS A 26 3.49 -9.08 -16.75
CA HIS A 26 3.39 -8.50 -15.44
C HIS A 26 2.68 -7.14 -15.51
N ARG A 27 1.86 -6.80 -14.50
CA ARG A 27 1.16 -5.50 -14.42
C ARG A 27 2.08 -4.31 -14.71
N MET A 28 3.32 -4.34 -14.22
CA MET A 28 4.27 -3.25 -14.45
C MET A 28 4.70 -3.11 -15.90
N GLN A 29 4.82 -4.21 -16.64
CA GLN A 29 5.08 -4.18 -18.09
C GLN A 29 3.92 -3.52 -18.81
N ILE A 30 2.69 -3.87 -18.44
CA ILE A 30 1.47 -3.29 -19.02
C ILE A 30 1.43 -1.78 -18.78
N LEU A 31 1.63 -1.35 -17.54
CA LEU A 31 1.65 0.07 -17.17
C LEU A 31 2.82 0.82 -17.85
N PHE A 32 3.98 0.18 -17.97
CA PHE A 32 5.11 0.76 -18.68
C PHE A 32 4.81 0.96 -20.16
N VAL A 33 4.26 -0.05 -20.84
CA VAL A 33 3.85 0.06 -22.26
C VAL A 33 2.78 1.15 -22.41
N ALA A 34 1.77 1.19 -21.53
CA ALA A 34 0.77 2.25 -21.53
C ALA A 34 1.39 3.64 -21.33
N LYS A 35 2.37 3.78 -20.44
CA LYS A 35 3.12 5.02 -20.24
C LYS A 35 3.88 5.43 -21.51
N GLN A 36 4.57 4.49 -22.16
CA GLN A 36 5.29 4.78 -23.42
C GLN A 36 4.31 5.16 -24.54
N ALA A 37 3.19 4.46 -24.65
CA ALA A 37 2.15 4.80 -25.61
C ALA A 37 1.61 6.23 -25.40
N VAL A 38 1.28 6.58 -24.14
CA VAL A 38 0.83 7.94 -23.81
C VAL A 38 1.87 9.00 -24.14
N MET A 39 3.17 8.71 -23.92
CA MET A 39 4.24 9.70 -24.12
C MET A 39 4.64 9.90 -25.58
N PHE A 40 4.57 8.87 -26.41
CA PHE A 40 5.22 8.84 -27.71
C PHE A 40 4.34 8.42 -28.89
N CYS A 41 3.13 7.89 -28.65
CA CYS A 41 2.21 7.62 -29.75
C CYS A 41 1.48 8.91 -30.14
N GLU A 42 1.38 9.14 -31.45
CA GLU A 42 0.57 10.22 -32.00
C GLU A 42 -0.92 9.87 -31.85
N ASP A 43 -1.75 10.87 -31.57
CA ASP A 43 -3.19 10.73 -31.63
C ASP A 43 -3.61 10.56 -33.10
N ASP A 44 -4.02 9.36 -33.48
CA ASP A 44 -4.58 9.07 -34.80
C ASP A 44 -6.11 8.95 -34.64
N GLU A 45 -6.85 9.93 -35.13
CA GLU A 45 -8.32 9.94 -35.05
C GLU A 45 -8.97 8.74 -35.77
N ASN A 46 -8.22 8.07 -36.68
CA ASN A 46 -8.67 6.89 -37.39
C ASN A 46 -8.31 5.55 -36.70
N VAL A 47 -7.74 5.61 -35.50
CA VAL A 47 -7.24 4.42 -34.79
C VAL A 47 -8.37 3.44 -34.50
N LEU A 48 -9.59 3.90 -34.18
CA LEU A 48 -10.71 3.02 -33.88
C LEU A 48 -11.09 2.10 -35.05
N ASP A 49 -10.92 2.56 -36.31
CA ASP A 49 -11.17 1.71 -37.48
C ASP A 49 -10.05 0.69 -37.74
N ARG A 50 -8.81 0.96 -37.25
CA ARG A 50 -7.67 0.04 -37.36
C ARG A 50 -7.65 -1.01 -36.24
N PHE A 51 -8.39 -0.82 -35.13
CA PHE A 51 -8.48 -1.81 -34.05
C PHE A 51 -9.25 -3.09 -34.43
N ARG A 52 -9.92 -3.13 -35.56
CA ARG A 52 -10.61 -4.33 -36.04
C ARG A 52 -9.68 -5.52 -36.32
N ASP A 53 -8.38 -5.25 -36.50
CA ASP A 53 -7.34 -6.29 -36.61
C ASP A 53 -6.11 -5.87 -35.79
N PRO A 54 -6.16 -5.96 -34.46
CA PRO A 54 -5.08 -5.53 -33.61
C PRO A 54 -3.81 -6.33 -33.91
N TYR A 55 -2.70 -5.62 -34.12
CA TYR A 55 -1.39 -6.24 -34.35
C TYR A 55 -0.84 -6.81 -33.04
N TRP A 56 -1.47 -7.89 -32.57
CA TRP A 56 -1.14 -8.56 -31.30
C TRP A 56 0.34 -8.96 -31.21
N GLY A 57 0.96 -9.29 -32.33
CA GLY A 57 2.40 -9.59 -32.38
C GLY A 57 3.26 -8.40 -31.99
N GLY A 58 2.91 -7.19 -32.44
CA GLY A 58 3.60 -5.95 -32.07
C GLY A 58 3.42 -5.61 -30.61
N LEU A 59 2.21 -5.77 -30.08
CA LEU A 59 1.94 -5.56 -28.65
C LEU A 59 2.71 -6.56 -27.78
N GLY A 60 2.73 -7.85 -28.17
CA GLY A 60 3.52 -8.87 -27.48
C GLY A 60 5.02 -8.55 -27.48
N LEU A 61 5.56 -8.06 -28.60
CA LEU A 61 6.94 -7.60 -28.68
C LEU A 61 7.19 -6.39 -27.78
N ALA A 62 6.26 -5.42 -27.74
CA ALA A 62 6.37 -4.27 -26.85
C ALA A 62 6.42 -4.68 -25.36
N PHE A 63 5.65 -5.68 -24.94
CA PHE A 63 5.72 -6.22 -23.59
C PHE A 63 7.05 -6.94 -23.30
N LEU A 64 7.59 -7.68 -24.26
CA LEU A 64 8.92 -8.31 -24.11
C LEU A 64 10.02 -7.25 -23.99
N MET A 65 9.98 -6.22 -24.83
CA MET A 65 10.92 -5.09 -24.76
C MET A 65 10.75 -4.31 -23.45
N ALA A 66 9.53 -4.14 -22.95
CA ALA A 66 9.27 -3.52 -21.66
C ALA A 66 9.93 -4.28 -20.50
N ASN A 67 9.99 -5.62 -20.60
CA ASN A 67 10.70 -6.44 -19.62
C ASN A 67 12.19 -6.10 -19.59
N ASP A 68 12.81 -6.01 -20.75
CA ASP A 68 14.23 -5.65 -20.87
C ASP A 68 14.48 -4.24 -20.31
N LEU A 69 13.63 -3.27 -20.62
CA LEU A 69 13.78 -1.89 -20.16
C LEU A 69 13.52 -1.72 -18.66
N LEU A 70 12.57 -2.44 -18.10
CA LEU A 70 12.28 -2.39 -16.66
C LEU A 70 13.39 -3.05 -15.82
N HIS A 71 14.04 -4.09 -16.35
CA HIS A 71 15.10 -4.82 -15.66
C HIS A 71 16.51 -4.38 -16.09
N PHE A 72 16.67 -3.88 -17.30
CA PHE A 72 17.97 -3.55 -17.91
C PHE A 72 18.68 -2.39 -17.22
N ASP A 73 17.94 -1.46 -16.66
CA ASP A 73 18.52 -0.37 -15.85
C ASP A 73 19.22 -0.89 -14.58
N LEU A 74 18.94 -2.15 -14.20
CA LEU A 74 19.58 -2.83 -13.07
C LEU A 74 20.93 -3.50 -13.43
N ALA A 75 21.12 -3.94 -14.69
CA ALA A 75 22.17 -4.87 -15.03
C ALA A 75 23.35 -4.30 -15.83
N TYR A 76 23.22 -3.19 -16.55
CA TYR A 76 24.13 -2.88 -17.65
C TYR A 76 24.95 -1.59 -17.60
N ARG A 77 24.96 -0.87 -16.49
CA ARG A 77 26.00 0.17 -16.33
C ARG A 77 27.17 -0.43 -15.59
N GLU A 78 28.22 -0.73 -16.28
CA GLU A 78 29.50 -1.34 -15.82
C GLU A 78 30.18 -0.65 -14.62
N ARG A 79 29.57 0.37 -14.05
CA ARG A 79 30.05 1.12 -12.87
C ARG A 79 28.96 1.40 -11.83
N THR A 80 27.92 0.58 -11.77
CA THR A 80 26.87 0.74 -10.75
C THR A 80 27.42 0.26 -9.41
N THR A 81 27.53 1.15 -8.44
CA THR A 81 27.88 0.77 -7.07
C THR A 81 26.77 -0.09 -6.46
N THR A 82 27.12 -0.97 -5.50
CA THR A 82 26.13 -1.77 -4.77
C THR A 82 25.00 -0.92 -4.20
N GLN A 83 25.31 0.31 -3.79
CA GLN A 83 24.35 1.27 -3.28
C GLN A 83 23.36 1.73 -4.36
N GLN A 84 23.83 2.04 -5.56
CA GLN A 84 22.95 2.42 -6.68
C GLN A 84 22.08 1.25 -7.14
N LEU A 85 22.61 0.01 -7.10
CA LEU A 85 21.84 -1.18 -7.38
C LEU A 85 20.71 -1.35 -6.35
N LEU A 86 21.02 -1.16 -5.07
CA LEU A 86 20.04 -1.24 -3.99
C LEU A 86 18.92 -0.20 -4.15
N ILE A 87 19.27 1.05 -4.50
CA ILE A 87 18.31 2.12 -4.80
C ILE A 87 17.34 1.70 -5.89
N ARG A 88 17.89 1.21 -7.00
CA ARG A 88 17.10 0.81 -8.16
C ARG A 88 16.20 -0.37 -7.84
N MET A 89 16.70 -1.34 -7.06
CA MET A 89 15.88 -2.44 -6.56
C MET A 89 14.73 -1.92 -5.67
N ILE A 90 15.01 -1.00 -4.76
CA ILE A 90 13.99 -0.38 -3.91
C ILE A 90 12.96 0.36 -4.77
N HIS A 91 13.39 1.13 -5.76
CA HIS A 91 12.49 1.83 -6.67
C HIS A 91 11.65 0.89 -7.53
N SER A 92 12.27 -0.16 -8.06
CA SER A 92 11.55 -1.15 -8.87
C SER A 92 10.57 -1.95 -8.01
N ILE A 93 10.95 -2.30 -6.78
CA ILE A 93 10.15 -3.13 -5.87
C ILE A 93 9.07 -2.31 -5.18
N SER A 94 9.29 -1.02 -4.90
CA SER A 94 8.26 -0.16 -4.29
C SER A 94 7.02 0.00 -5.17
N LEU A 95 7.18 -0.24 -6.48
CA LEU A 95 6.06 -0.33 -7.41
C LEU A 95 5.35 -1.69 -7.37
N LEU A 96 6.05 -2.70 -6.90
CA LEU A 96 5.51 -4.01 -6.62
C LEU A 96 4.73 -4.06 -5.29
N GLU A 97 4.69 -2.96 -4.53
CA GLU A 97 3.94 -2.80 -3.26
C GLU A 97 2.50 -3.30 -3.35
N SER A 98 2.03 -3.43 -4.52
CA SER A 98 0.68 -3.87 -4.80
C SER A 98 0.57 -5.33 -5.23
N TRP A 99 1.55 -6.18 -4.99
CA TRP A 99 1.46 -7.62 -5.28
C TRP A 99 0.55 -8.36 -4.30
N GLY A 100 0.24 -7.76 -3.17
CA GLY A 100 -0.71 -8.34 -2.25
C GLY A 100 -2.07 -8.54 -2.93
N ARG A 101 -2.66 -9.68 -2.66
CA ARG A 101 -4.07 -9.98 -2.95
C ARG A 101 -4.99 -9.19 -2.01
N SER A 102 -4.70 -7.90 -1.73
CA SER A 102 -5.67 -7.13 -0.99
C SER A 102 -6.97 -7.20 -1.78
N SER A 103 -7.96 -7.79 -1.17
CA SER A 103 -9.25 -7.79 -1.80
C SER A 103 -9.67 -6.33 -1.93
N PHE A 104 -10.19 -5.95 -3.06
CA PHE A 104 -10.82 -4.64 -3.27
C PHE A 104 -11.78 -4.31 -2.12
N THR A 105 -12.53 -5.32 -1.64
CA THR A 105 -13.44 -5.20 -0.51
C THR A 105 -12.76 -4.77 0.79
N SER A 106 -11.56 -5.24 1.09
CA SER A 106 -10.81 -4.82 2.27
C SER A 106 -10.44 -3.33 2.21
N ARG A 107 -10.02 -2.82 1.06
CA ARG A 107 -9.72 -1.39 0.87
C ARG A 107 -10.95 -0.51 1.01
N VAL A 108 -12.06 -0.93 0.40
CA VAL A 108 -13.35 -0.23 0.55
C VAL A 108 -13.76 -0.20 2.02
N GLY A 109 -13.74 -1.35 2.68
CA GLY A 109 -14.08 -1.49 4.09
C GLY A 109 -13.21 -0.62 4.99
N ARG A 110 -11.89 -0.65 4.81
CA ARG A 110 -10.94 0.15 5.58
C ARG A 110 -11.17 1.65 5.37
N ALA A 111 -11.27 2.10 4.12
CA ALA A 111 -11.51 3.51 3.81
C ALA A 111 -12.80 4.01 4.47
N TRP A 112 -13.88 3.25 4.34
CA TRP A 112 -15.16 3.58 4.93
C TRP A 112 -15.11 3.61 6.46
N LEU A 113 -14.51 2.59 7.09
CA LEU A 113 -14.39 2.48 8.53
C LEU A 113 -13.54 3.61 9.12
N MET A 114 -12.40 3.93 8.53
CA MET A 114 -11.54 5.03 8.99
C MET A 114 -12.25 6.39 8.90
N LEU A 115 -13.03 6.62 7.84
CA LEU A 115 -13.68 7.92 7.62
C LEU A 115 -14.97 8.09 8.41
N LYS A 116 -15.74 7.01 8.63
CA LYS A 116 -17.11 7.10 9.17
C LYS A 116 -17.26 6.52 10.58
N ARG A 117 -16.52 5.46 10.90
CA ARG A 117 -16.69 4.74 12.17
C ARG A 117 -15.62 5.07 13.20
N PHE A 118 -14.39 5.29 12.76
CA PHE A 118 -13.22 5.47 13.62
C PHE A 118 -12.53 6.84 13.50
N PRO A 119 -13.25 7.93 13.17
CA PRO A 119 -12.65 9.26 13.24
C PRO A 119 -12.24 9.58 14.69
N PRO A 120 -11.23 10.44 14.89
CA PRO A 120 -10.95 10.98 16.21
C PRO A 120 -12.20 11.66 16.80
N PRO A 121 -12.42 11.57 18.13
CA PRO A 121 -13.57 12.21 18.76
C PRO A 121 -13.64 13.70 18.48
N GLN A 122 -14.86 14.23 18.27
CA GLN A 122 -15.08 15.66 18.16
C GLN A 122 -14.59 16.38 19.42
N GLY A 123 -13.90 17.49 19.24
CA GLY A 123 -13.31 18.24 20.36
C GLY A 123 -11.91 17.77 20.78
N SER A 124 -11.41 16.61 20.30
CA SER A 124 -10.02 16.23 20.52
C SER A 124 -9.06 17.10 19.69
N THR A 125 -7.81 17.19 20.11
CA THR A 125 -6.74 17.92 19.39
C THR A 125 -6.44 17.32 18.03
N SER A 126 -6.77 16.03 17.83
CA SER A 126 -6.59 15.30 16.57
C SER A 126 -7.83 15.38 15.66
N TYR A 127 -8.94 15.97 16.12
CA TYR A 127 -10.12 16.09 15.29
C TYR A 127 -9.90 17.06 14.12
N PHE A 128 -10.33 16.62 12.94
CA PHE A 128 -10.36 17.40 11.72
C PHE A 128 -11.65 17.09 10.95
N ASN A 129 -12.39 18.10 10.52
CA ASN A 129 -13.60 17.88 9.74
C ASN A 129 -13.25 17.55 8.29
N ILE A 130 -12.88 16.29 8.05
CA ILE A 130 -12.46 15.82 6.74
C ILE A 130 -13.59 15.87 5.72
N GLU A 131 -14.82 15.62 6.13
CA GLU A 131 -16.00 15.65 5.25
C GLU A 131 -16.19 17.05 4.65
N GLN A 132 -16.17 18.09 5.49
CA GLN A 132 -16.32 19.46 5.01
C GLN A 132 -15.11 19.90 4.17
N ALA A 133 -13.90 19.56 4.59
CA ALA A 133 -12.68 19.92 3.88
C ALA A 133 -12.60 19.25 2.51
N PHE A 134 -12.95 17.97 2.42
CA PHE A 134 -13.00 17.24 1.17
C PHE A 134 -14.10 17.78 0.23
N ARG A 135 -15.28 18.05 0.76
CA ARG A 135 -16.39 18.67 -0.01
C ARG A 135 -15.99 20.03 -0.59
N ASN A 136 -15.28 20.84 0.20
CA ASN A 136 -14.78 22.13 -0.28
C ASN A 136 -13.71 21.97 -1.39
N ALA A 137 -12.91 20.91 -1.31
CA ALA A 137 -11.82 20.64 -2.26
C ALA A 137 -12.27 19.98 -3.57
N SER A 138 -13.30 19.13 -3.51
CA SER A 138 -13.74 18.28 -4.61
C SER A 138 -15.15 18.55 -5.11
N GLY A 139 -15.98 19.25 -4.32
CA GLY A 139 -17.41 19.39 -4.57
C GLY A 139 -18.23 18.12 -4.26
N LEU A 140 -17.61 17.07 -3.73
CA LEU A 140 -18.22 15.78 -3.40
C LEU A 140 -18.15 15.51 -1.89
N SER A 141 -19.12 14.78 -1.37
CA SER A 141 -18.97 14.12 -0.07
C SER A 141 -17.97 12.95 -0.18
N THR A 142 -17.41 12.54 0.96
CA THR A 142 -16.54 11.36 0.99
C THR A 142 -17.30 10.09 0.56
N GLU A 143 -18.58 9.98 0.88
CA GLU A 143 -19.44 8.85 0.47
C GLU A 143 -19.68 8.81 -1.03
N GLU A 144 -20.06 9.94 -1.64
CA GLU A 144 -20.23 10.04 -3.09
C GLU A 144 -18.95 9.65 -3.82
N TYR A 145 -17.80 10.16 -3.35
CA TYR A 145 -16.51 9.83 -3.95
C TYR A 145 -16.18 8.33 -3.85
N LEU A 146 -16.36 7.73 -2.66
CA LEU A 146 -16.15 6.29 -2.47
C LEU A 146 -17.09 5.47 -3.35
N ALA A 147 -18.39 5.84 -3.41
CA ALA A 147 -19.37 5.13 -4.23
C ALA A 147 -19.03 5.20 -5.72
N LEU A 148 -18.59 6.36 -6.21
CA LEU A 148 -18.17 6.51 -7.61
C LEU A 148 -16.91 5.68 -7.93
N CYS A 149 -15.90 5.69 -7.06
CA CYS A 149 -14.74 4.81 -7.22
C CYS A 149 -15.14 3.33 -7.26
N VAL A 150 -15.99 2.90 -6.31
CA VAL A 150 -16.48 1.52 -6.23
C VAL A 150 -17.27 1.16 -7.48
N GLY A 151 -18.14 2.04 -7.95
CA GLY A 151 -18.94 1.82 -9.15
C GLY A 151 -18.07 1.58 -10.38
N VAL A 152 -17.06 2.43 -10.60
CA VAL A 152 -16.12 2.27 -11.73
C VAL A 152 -15.34 0.96 -11.61
N ILE A 153 -14.79 0.65 -10.42
CA ILE A 153 -14.03 -0.58 -10.22
C ILE A 153 -14.90 -1.81 -10.44
N SER A 154 -16.13 -1.82 -9.89
CA SER A 154 -17.07 -2.95 -10.06
C SER A 154 -17.40 -3.18 -11.53
N HIS A 155 -17.61 -2.09 -12.29
CA HIS A 155 -17.83 -2.21 -13.73
C HIS A 155 -16.70 -2.98 -14.43
N TYR A 156 -15.44 -2.65 -14.15
CA TYR A 156 -14.30 -3.34 -14.76
C TYR A 156 -14.06 -4.75 -14.22
N LEU A 157 -14.48 -5.06 -13.00
CA LEU A 157 -14.41 -6.42 -12.44
C LEU A 157 -15.48 -7.35 -13.01
N ASP A 158 -16.60 -6.81 -13.48
CA ASP A 158 -17.71 -7.56 -14.07
C ASP A 158 -17.50 -7.86 -15.57
N LEU A 159 -16.51 -7.23 -16.22
CA LEU A 159 -16.21 -7.48 -17.62
C LEU A 159 -15.73 -8.91 -17.84
N THR A 160 -16.34 -9.60 -18.82
CA THR A 160 -15.86 -10.91 -19.23
C THR A 160 -14.64 -10.83 -20.13
N PHE A 161 -13.89 -11.92 -20.20
CA PHE A 161 -12.72 -11.98 -21.08
C PHE A 161 -13.09 -11.81 -22.56
N GLU A 162 -14.27 -12.33 -22.97
CA GLU A 162 -14.80 -12.19 -24.32
C GLU A 162 -15.10 -10.72 -24.67
N GLN A 163 -15.69 -9.97 -23.74
CA GLN A 163 -15.96 -8.53 -23.91
C GLN A 163 -14.64 -7.76 -24.07
N ILE A 164 -13.63 -8.09 -23.29
CA ILE A 164 -12.32 -7.44 -23.34
C ILE A 164 -11.62 -7.73 -24.68
N ILE A 165 -11.63 -8.99 -25.15
CA ILE A 165 -11.01 -9.37 -26.43
C ILE A 165 -11.76 -8.77 -27.62
N ALA A 166 -13.08 -8.76 -27.58
CA ALA A 166 -13.91 -8.19 -28.63
C ALA A 166 -13.81 -6.66 -28.71
N MET A 167 -13.12 -6.02 -27.76
CA MET A 167 -13.09 -4.56 -27.64
C MET A 167 -14.52 -3.98 -27.68
N ASP A 168 -15.43 -4.65 -26.93
CA ASP A 168 -16.83 -4.26 -26.86
C ASP A 168 -16.96 -2.83 -26.30
N ASN A 169 -17.98 -2.09 -26.76
CA ASN A 169 -18.29 -0.75 -26.25
C ASN A 169 -18.55 -0.72 -24.74
N SER A 170 -18.88 -1.86 -24.12
CA SER A 170 -19.01 -1.97 -22.66
C SER A 170 -17.72 -1.76 -21.88
N ILE A 171 -16.54 -1.84 -22.51
CA ILE A 171 -15.25 -1.55 -21.88
C ILE A 171 -15.11 -0.06 -21.57
N ALA A 172 -15.71 0.79 -22.42
CA ALA A 172 -15.65 2.23 -22.27
C ALA A 172 -16.75 2.73 -21.33
N LEU A 173 -16.38 3.59 -20.40
CA LEU A 173 -17.35 4.35 -19.62
C LEU A 173 -17.62 5.70 -20.33
N THR A 174 -18.82 6.22 -20.11
CA THR A 174 -19.22 7.56 -20.57
C THR A 174 -19.85 8.33 -19.43
N LYS A 175 -19.95 9.65 -19.54
CA LYS A 175 -20.72 10.43 -18.56
C LYS A 175 -22.15 9.95 -18.43
N GLU A 176 -22.75 9.51 -19.53
CA GLU A 176 -24.11 8.97 -19.55
C GLU A 176 -24.24 7.70 -18.71
N TRP A 177 -23.19 6.86 -18.63
CA TRP A 177 -23.18 5.68 -17.76
C TRP A 177 -23.44 6.05 -16.30
N PHE A 178 -22.78 7.10 -15.79
CA PHE A 178 -22.94 7.58 -14.41
C PHE A 178 -24.34 8.19 -14.21
N THR A 179 -24.83 8.99 -15.15
CA THR A 179 -26.14 9.63 -15.04
C THR A 179 -27.29 8.63 -15.11
N LYS A 180 -27.16 7.56 -15.91
CA LYS A 180 -28.09 6.41 -15.93
C LYS A 180 -28.10 5.67 -14.57
N ALA A 181 -26.98 5.66 -13.86
CA ALA A 181 -26.92 5.11 -12.49
C ALA A 181 -27.49 6.09 -11.42
N GLY A 182 -28.06 7.23 -11.84
CA GLY A 182 -28.69 8.20 -10.95
C GLY A 182 -27.74 9.25 -10.35
N VAL A 183 -26.51 9.33 -10.81
CA VAL A 183 -25.55 10.34 -10.35
C VAL A 183 -25.81 11.66 -11.09
N ASP A 184 -25.88 12.77 -10.37
CA ASP A 184 -26.04 14.07 -11.01
C ASP A 184 -24.79 14.48 -11.81
N SER A 185 -25.01 15.24 -12.91
CA SER A 185 -23.93 15.58 -13.86
C SER A 185 -22.78 16.36 -13.21
N LYS A 186 -23.07 17.22 -12.23
CA LYS A 186 -22.04 18.01 -11.54
C LYS A 186 -21.14 17.15 -10.68
N SER A 187 -21.71 16.18 -9.95
CA SER A 187 -20.94 15.20 -9.18
C SER A 187 -20.07 14.33 -10.08
N VAL A 188 -20.58 13.92 -11.25
CA VAL A 188 -19.78 13.20 -12.27
C VAL A 188 -18.61 14.05 -12.74
N ASP A 189 -18.85 15.33 -13.09
CA ASP A 189 -17.79 16.22 -13.56
C ASP A 189 -16.71 16.44 -12.48
N ASN A 190 -17.10 16.67 -11.25
CA ASN A 190 -16.20 16.82 -10.12
C ASN A 190 -15.36 15.56 -9.87
N PHE A 191 -15.98 14.39 -9.96
CA PHE A 191 -15.28 13.10 -9.83
C PHE A 191 -14.26 12.89 -10.95
N LEU A 192 -14.69 13.09 -12.20
CA LEU A 192 -13.84 12.92 -13.37
C LEU A 192 -12.69 13.93 -13.42
N GLU A 193 -12.89 15.13 -12.91
CA GLU A 193 -11.81 16.11 -12.74
C GLU A 193 -10.72 15.57 -11.80
N ASP A 194 -11.10 14.88 -10.70
CA ASP A 194 -10.13 14.31 -9.78
C ASP A 194 -9.42 13.06 -10.30
N VAL A 195 -10.12 12.15 -10.97
CA VAL A 195 -9.57 10.82 -11.32
C VAL A 195 -9.15 10.65 -12.76
N SER A 196 -9.47 11.59 -13.67
CA SER A 196 -9.19 11.41 -15.10
C SER A 196 -8.33 12.51 -15.70
N ALA A 197 -7.60 12.16 -16.77
CA ALA A 197 -6.89 13.09 -17.62
C ALA A 197 -6.87 12.58 -19.07
N SER A 198 -6.66 13.51 -20.05
CA SER A 198 -6.43 13.13 -21.43
C SER A 198 -5.01 12.55 -21.63
N PRO A 199 -4.77 11.72 -22.67
CA PRO A 199 -3.43 11.25 -23.03
C PRO A 199 -2.42 12.39 -23.14
N ALA A 200 -2.76 13.48 -23.80
CA ALA A 200 -1.90 14.64 -23.95
C ALA A 200 -1.51 15.29 -22.63
N THR A 201 -2.46 15.39 -21.67
CA THR A 201 -2.18 15.88 -20.32
C THR A 201 -1.24 14.94 -19.58
N MET A 202 -1.48 13.63 -19.66
CA MET A 202 -0.62 12.62 -19.04
C MET A 202 0.78 12.63 -19.63
N ALA A 203 0.90 12.71 -20.97
CA ALA A 203 2.17 12.84 -21.69
C ALA A 203 2.98 14.03 -21.18
N THR A 204 2.36 15.22 -21.16
CA THR A 204 3.00 16.44 -20.67
C THR A 204 3.53 16.27 -19.25
N LYS A 205 2.75 15.62 -18.38
CA LYS A 205 3.15 15.38 -17.00
C LYS A 205 4.32 14.41 -16.86
N PHE A 206 4.31 13.30 -17.60
CA PHE A 206 5.43 12.36 -17.63
C PHE A 206 6.69 12.96 -18.24
N LEU A 207 6.56 13.82 -19.24
CA LEU A 207 7.70 14.49 -19.88
C LEU A 207 8.30 15.58 -18.98
N THR A 208 7.49 16.27 -18.18
CA THR A 208 7.97 17.34 -17.28
C THR A 208 8.55 16.82 -15.98
N LYS A 209 8.03 15.71 -15.45
CA LYS A 209 8.50 15.11 -14.20
C LYS A 209 8.44 13.59 -14.32
N ASN A 210 9.55 12.97 -14.68
CA ASN A 210 9.69 11.52 -14.84
C ASN A 210 10.90 11.01 -14.06
N TRP A 211 10.64 10.28 -13.01
CA TRP A 211 11.70 9.69 -12.17
C TRP A 211 12.21 8.34 -12.69
N GLY A 212 11.84 7.95 -13.90
CA GLY A 212 12.35 6.75 -14.56
C GLY A 212 11.27 5.80 -15.08
N PRO A 213 11.69 4.65 -15.60
CA PRO A 213 10.78 3.66 -16.21
C PRO A 213 9.65 3.23 -15.30
N SER A 214 9.97 3.06 -14.03
CA SER A 214 9.06 2.55 -13.00
C SER A 214 8.13 3.61 -12.39
N ASP A 215 8.29 4.90 -12.75
CA ASP A 215 7.42 5.96 -12.26
C ASP A 215 6.04 5.91 -12.90
N MET A 216 5.04 5.52 -12.10
CA MET A 216 3.63 5.45 -12.47
C MET A 216 2.78 6.46 -11.67
N THR A 217 3.41 7.48 -11.12
CA THR A 217 2.76 8.45 -10.22
C THR A 217 1.53 9.09 -10.86
N TRP A 218 1.63 9.44 -12.14
CA TRP A 218 0.53 10.09 -12.86
C TRP A 218 -0.65 9.15 -13.12
N PHE A 219 -0.41 7.85 -13.35
CA PHE A 219 -1.49 6.86 -13.44
C PHE A 219 -2.15 6.60 -12.08
N ARG A 220 -1.41 6.70 -11.01
CA ARG A 220 -1.97 6.62 -9.64
C ARG A 220 -2.77 7.89 -9.29
N ASP A 221 -2.34 9.04 -9.79
CA ASP A 221 -3.07 10.29 -9.60
C ASP A 221 -4.31 10.38 -10.49
N LYS A 222 -4.21 10.01 -11.75
CA LYS A 222 -5.27 10.02 -12.76
C LYS A 222 -5.47 8.62 -13.36
N PRO A 223 -6.08 7.68 -12.62
CA PRO A 223 -6.20 6.28 -13.05
C PRO A 223 -7.19 6.05 -14.20
N VAL A 224 -7.91 7.09 -14.62
CA VAL A 224 -8.86 7.03 -15.74
C VAL A 224 -8.35 7.87 -16.90
N CYS A 225 -8.23 7.28 -18.08
CA CYS A 225 -7.88 7.97 -19.30
C CYS A 225 -9.14 8.48 -20.01
N ARG A 226 -9.17 9.75 -20.38
CA ARG A 226 -10.21 10.36 -21.21
C ARG A 226 -9.70 10.41 -22.64
N VAL A 227 -10.12 9.46 -23.48
CA VAL A 227 -9.55 9.28 -24.84
C VAL A 227 -10.09 10.33 -25.81
N THR A 228 -11.40 10.33 -26.06
CA THR A 228 -12.05 11.28 -26.96
C THR A 228 -13.41 11.67 -26.39
N GLY A 229 -13.76 12.96 -26.42
CA GLY A 229 -15.07 13.41 -25.94
C GLY A 229 -15.36 12.93 -24.52
N ASP A 230 -16.41 12.11 -24.39
CA ASP A 230 -16.87 11.56 -23.10
C ASP A 230 -16.44 10.10 -22.88
N VAL A 231 -15.57 9.54 -23.75
CA VAL A 231 -15.11 8.15 -23.66
C VAL A 231 -13.98 8.02 -22.62
N LEU A 232 -14.17 7.17 -21.64
CA LEU A 232 -13.31 6.98 -20.49
C LEU A 232 -12.89 5.52 -20.37
N PHE A 233 -11.61 5.30 -20.02
CA PHE A 233 -11.07 3.97 -19.71
C PHE A 233 -10.32 3.99 -18.40
N ALA A 234 -10.57 3.04 -17.51
CA ALA A 234 -9.67 2.83 -16.37
C ALA A 234 -8.37 2.19 -16.86
N LEU A 235 -7.27 2.89 -16.67
CA LEU A 235 -5.94 2.39 -17.00
C LEU A 235 -5.53 1.21 -16.10
N ASP A 236 -5.96 1.28 -14.84
CA ASP A 236 -5.65 0.27 -13.85
C ASP A 236 -6.61 0.38 -12.67
N THR A 237 -7.38 -0.68 -12.43
CA THR A 237 -8.38 -0.73 -11.34
C THR A 237 -7.73 -0.66 -9.96
N LYS A 238 -6.47 -1.08 -9.83
CA LYS A 238 -5.72 -1.04 -8.59
C LYS A 238 -5.29 0.39 -8.24
N CYS A 239 -4.82 1.17 -9.23
CA CYS A 239 -4.57 2.60 -9.05
C CYS A 239 -5.86 3.33 -8.65
N LEU A 240 -7.01 2.94 -9.22
CA LEU A 240 -8.30 3.50 -8.83
C LEU A 240 -8.71 3.07 -7.41
N ALA A 241 -8.44 1.82 -7.01
CA ALA A 241 -8.68 1.37 -5.64
C ALA A 241 -7.82 2.10 -4.60
N GLU A 242 -6.61 2.52 -4.97
CA GLU A 242 -5.78 3.36 -4.10
C GLU A 242 -6.40 4.74 -3.84
N LYS A 243 -7.22 5.26 -4.77
CA LYS A 243 -7.93 6.54 -4.61
C LYS A 243 -8.97 6.51 -3.48
N LEU A 244 -9.48 5.34 -3.10
CA LEU A 244 -10.44 5.20 -1.99
C LEU A 244 -9.91 5.81 -0.68
N GLU A 245 -8.62 5.69 -0.44
CA GLU A 245 -7.96 6.25 0.74
C GLU A 245 -7.10 7.46 0.39
N SER A 246 -6.14 7.27 -0.52
CA SER A 246 -5.16 8.28 -0.87
C SER A 246 -5.78 9.46 -1.61
N GLY A 247 -6.82 9.26 -2.42
CA GLY A 247 -7.51 10.31 -3.16
C GLY A 247 -8.14 11.33 -2.22
N ILE A 248 -8.92 10.86 -1.23
CA ILE A 248 -9.56 11.73 -0.24
C ILE A 248 -8.50 12.49 0.57
N PHE A 249 -7.46 11.77 1.04
CA PHE A 249 -6.39 12.39 1.81
C PHE A 249 -5.65 13.47 1.02
N TRP A 250 -5.13 13.13 -0.17
CA TRP A 250 -4.29 14.05 -0.95
C TRP A 250 -5.08 15.21 -1.54
N ARG A 251 -6.32 14.97 -2.01
CA ARG A 251 -7.19 16.05 -2.49
C ARG A 251 -7.46 17.06 -1.39
N THR A 252 -7.78 16.58 -0.19
CA THR A 252 -7.95 17.45 0.99
C THR A 252 -6.63 18.15 1.33
N HIS A 253 -5.54 17.41 1.48
CA HIS A 253 -4.24 17.96 1.86
C HIS A 253 -3.78 19.09 0.93
N ASN A 254 -3.94 18.91 -0.38
CA ASN A 254 -3.49 19.87 -1.39
C ASN A 254 -4.37 21.13 -1.44
N SER A 255 -5.62 21.07 -0.96
CA SER A 255 -6.51 22.23 -0.86
C SER A 255 -6.27 23.09 0.38
N LEU A 256 -5.56 22.56 1.40
CA LEU A 256 -5.30 23.27 2.64
C LEU A 256 -4.21 24.33 2.47
N GLY A 257 -4.51 25.56 2.91
CA GLY A 257 -3.62 26.71 2.74
C GLY A 257 -2.46 26.77 3.73
N THR A 258 -2.59 26.15 4.92
CA THR A 258 -1.60 26.29 5.99
C THR A 258 -0.98 24.95 6.41
N ASN A 259 0.28 24.99 6.82
CA ASN A 259 0.95 23.81 7.38
C ASN A 259 0.28 23.31 8.66
N LYS A 260 -0.34 24.20 9.44
CA LYS A 260 -1.08 23.83 10.65
C LYS A 260 -2.28 22.94 10.32
N GLU A 261 -3.05 23.29 9.29
CA GLU A 261 -4.19 22.47 8.84
C GLU A 261 -3.71 21.12 8.26
N LYS A 262 -2.65 21.13 7.47
CA LYS A 262 -2.02 19.88 6.96
C LYS A 262 -1.58 18.98 8.11
N HIS A 263 -0.95 19.52 9.14
CA HIS A 263 -0.61 18.73 10.33
C HIS A 263 -1.83 18.17 11.07
N ARG A 264 -2.91 18.94 11.18
CA ARG A 264 -4.17 18.43 11.77
C ARG A 264 -4.76 17.28 10.96
N LEU A 265 -4.75 17.39 9.62
CA LEU A 265 -5.20 16.32 8.75
C LEU A 265 -4.32 15.06 8.92
N HIS A 266 -2.99 15.19 8.99
CA HIS A 266 -2.08 14.07 9.26
C HIS A 266 -2.36 13.41 10.61
N ASN A 267 -2.58 14.21 11.66
CA ASN A 267 -2.91 13.68 12.99
C ASN A 267 -4.26 12.96 12.99
N TYR A 268 -5.28 13.53 12.34
CA TYR A 268 -6.59 12.89 12.16
C TYR A 268 -6.42 11.50 11.51
N TRP A 269 -5.66 11.45 10.41
CA TRP A 269 -5.48 10.20 9.65
C TRP A 269 -4.72 9.14 10.44
N GLY A 270 -3.71 9.56 11.20
CA GLY A 270 -2.96 8.67 12.09
C GLY A 270 -3.83 8.05 13.16
N VAL A 271 -4.64 8.85 13.86
CA VAL A 271 -5.55 8.37 14.91
C VAL A 271 -6.68 7.51 14.34
N ALA A 272 -7.23 7.88 13.17
CA ALA A 272 -8.25 7.05 12.51
C ALA A 272 -7.68 5.67 12.12
N PHE A 273 -6.43 5.62 11.67
CA PHE A 273 -5.73 4.37 11.36
C PHE A 273 -5.49 3.53 12.60
N GLU A 274 -5.03 4.12 13.68
CA GLU A 274 -4.82 3.44 14.98
C GLU A 274 -6.14 2.88 15.53
N ASN A 275 -7.21 3.68 15.53
CA ASN A 275 -8.54 3.22 15.97
C ASN A 275 -9.03 2.05 15.11
N TYR A 276 -8.80 2.08 13.81
CA TYR A 276 -9.16 0.99 12.91
C TYR A 276 -8.36 -0.29 13.22
N MET A 277 -7.03 -0.18 13.38
CA MET A 277 -6.17 -1.32 13.72
C MET A 277 -6.54 -1.94 15.06
N ASN A 278 -6.78 -1.11 16.06
CA ASN A 278 -7.22 -1.56 17.39
C ASN A 278 -8.55 -2.32 17.30
N TRP A 279 -9.54 -1.78 16.59
CA TRP A 279 -10.80 -2.47 16.38
C TRP A 279 -10.63 -3.81 15.65
N LEU A 280 -9.86 -3.83 14.57
CA LEU A 280 -9.63 -5.05 13.79
C LEU A 280 -9.01 -6.16 14.64
N LEU A 281 -7.94 -5.84 15.38
CA LEU A 281 -7.25 -6.82 16.23
C LEU A 281 -8.09 -7.22 17.43
N GLU A 282 -8.87 -6.32 18.00
CA GLU A 282 -9.81 -6.65 19.08
C GLU A 282 -10.86 -7.67 18.58
N GLN A 283 -11.43 -7.47 17.37
CA GLN A 283 -12.37 -8.43 16.79
C GLN A 283 -11.69 -9.78 16.49
N ALA A 284 -10.48 -9.73 15.91
CA ALA A 284 -9.74 -10.94 15.55
C ALA A 284 -9.30 -11.77 16.75
N CYS A 285 -8.94 -11.12 17.86
CA CYS A 285 -8.53 -11.80 19.09
C CYS A 285 -9.70 -12.16 20.02
N ARG A 286 -10.93 -11.76 19.68
CA ARG A 286 -12.12 -12.05 20.49
C ARG A 286 -12.37 -13.57 20.53
N ASN A 287 -12.49 -14.14 21.74
CA ASN A 287 -12.71 -15.57 21.96
C ASN A 287 -11.57 -16.47 21.43
N SER A 288 -10.37 -15.93 21.24
CA SER A 288 -9.19 -16.69 20.83
C SER A 288 -8.20 -16.86 21.99
N GLN A 289 -7.13 -17.62 21.74
CA GLN A 289 -6.01 -17.74 22.68
C GLN A 289 -5.08 -16.51 22.66
N ASN A 290 -5.28 -15.60 21.72
CA ASN A 290 -4.56 -14.32 21.64
C ASN A 290 -5.27 -13.29 22.53
N ARG A 291 -4.58 -12.70 23.49
CA ARG A 291 -5.13 -11.64 24.34
C ARG A 291 -4.63 -10.29 23.87
N PHE A 292 -5.52 -9.46 23.38
CA PHE A 292 -5.23 -8.14 22.83
C PHE A 292 -5.41 -7.03 23.88
N TYR A 293 -4.43 -6.15 23.96
CA TYR A 293 -4.39 -5.02 24.90
C TYR A 293 -4.07 -3.73 24.12
N PRO A 294 -5.07 -2.90 23.77
CA PRO A 294 -4.85 -1.62 23.09
C PRO A 294 -4.28 -0.59 24.06
N SER A 295 -3.40 0.27 23.56
CA SER A 295 -2.80 1.41 24.28
C SER A 295 -2.37 1.07 25.72
N PRO A 296 -1.57 0.00 25.93
CA PRO A 296 -1.16 -0.46 27.25
C PRO A 296 -0.34 0.63 27.96
N LYS A 297 -0.53 0.75 29.30
CA LYS A 297 0.10 1.83 30.09
C LYS A 297 1.05 1.26 31.11
N TYR A 298 2.14 1.99 31.38
CA TYR A 298 3.00 1.70 32.53
C TYR A 298 2.24 1.90 33.84
N GLU A 299 2.42 0.98 34.76
CA GLU A 299 1.76 1.04 36.07
C GLU A 299 2.21 2.29 36.86
N LYS A 300 3.51 2.63 36.80
CA LYS A 300 4.12 3.68 37.61
C LYS A 300 3.65 5.09 37.26
N ASN A 301 3.53 5.44 35.97
CA ASN A 301 3.31 6.81 35.54
C ASN A 301 2.10 6.98 34.61
N GLY A 302 1.45 5.86 34.20
CA GLY A 302 0.30 5.89 33.31
C GLY A 302 0.61 6.30 31.87
N GLU A 303 1.89 6.45 31.52
CA GLU A 303 2.31 6.70 30.13
C GLU A 303 2.08 5.44 29.26
N GLU A 304 1.81 5.65 28.00
CA GLU A 304 1.63 4.57 27.04
C GLU A 304 2.94 3.83 26.78
N VAL A 305 2.85 2.50 26.71
CA VAL A 305 3.99 1.60 26.44
C VAL A 305 4.27 1.58 24.93
N CYS A 306 3.24 1.24 24.16
CA CYS A 306 3.20 1.15 22.70
C CYS A 306 1.74 1.16 22.27
N ASP A 307 1.46 1.16 20.96
CA ASP A 307 0.08 1.25 20.48
C ASP A 307 -0.76 0.01 20.83
N ALA A 308 -0.16 -1.20 20.87
CA ALA A 308 -0.83 -2.39 21.38
C ALA A 308 0.15 -3.49 21.83
N ILE A 309 -0.34 -4.41 22.69
CA ILE A 309 0.33 -5.67 23.02
C ILE A 309 -0.63 -6.82 22.76
N ILE A 310 -0.13 -7.89 22.14
CA ILE A 310 -0.84 -9.17 22.06
C ILE A 310 -0.04 -10.22 22.83
N ILE A 311 -0.66 -10.85 23.81
CA ILE A 311 -0.12 -12.05 24.46
C ILE A 311 -0.63 -13.26 23.70
N SER A 312 0.30 -14.04 23.16
CA SER A 312 0.06 -15.17 22.28
C SER A 312 0.79 -16.40 22.83
N GLY A 313 0.11 -17.18 23.67
CA GLY A 313 0.74 -18.27 24.45
C GLY A 313 1.78 -17.74 25.44
N SER A 314 3.01 -18.23 25.37
CA SER A 314 4.17 -17.74 26.14
C SER A 314 4.93 -16.59 25.46
N ASP A 315 4.38 -16.02 24.41
CA ASP A 315 5.04 -14.98 23.61
C ASP A 315 4.28 -13.65 23.71
N ALA A 316 4.97 -12.54 23.50
CA ALA A 316 4.37 -11.22 23.44
C ALA A 316 4.71 -10.50 22.15
N VAL A 317 3.71 -9.99 21.46
CA VAL A 317 3.87 -9.15 20.28
C VAL A 317 3.64 -7.70 20.68
N PHE A 318 4.65 -6.86 20.53
CA PHE A 318 4.57 -5.41 20.77
C PHE A 318 4.33 -4.72 19.44
N LEU A 319 3.25 -3.97 19.33
CA LEU A 319 2.82 -3.33 18.09
C LEU A 319 3.02 -1.82 18.16
N GLU A 320 3.48 -1.26 17.05
CA GLU A 320 3.55 0.17 16.81
C GLU A 320 2.92 0.48 15.45
N TYR A 321 1.94 1.38 15.40
CA TYR A 321 1.20 1.72 14.18
C TYR A 321 1.73 2.99 13.53
N LYS A 322 1.87 2.96 12.20
CA LYS A 322 2.29 4.12 11.42
C LYS A 322 1.36 4.34 10.23
N GLY A 323 0.41 5.25 10.42
CA GLY A 323 -0.53 5.68 9.37
C GLY A 323 0.07 6.63 8.32
N SER A 324 1.35 7.01 8.46
CA SER A 324 2.05 7.86 7.50
C SER A 324 2.51 7.09 6.27
N THR A 325 2.48 7.75 5.11
CA THR A 325 2.99 7.22 3.83
C THR A 325 4.34 7.84 3.50
N ILE A 326 5.19 7.09 2.81
CA ILE A 326 6.40 7.63 2.15
C ILE A 326 5.94 8.36 0.88
N THR A 327 6.46 9.56 0.64
CA THR A 327 6.08 10.37 -0.51
C THR A 327 6.55 9.73 -1.83
N ALA A 328 5.83 9.99 -2.91
CA ALA A 328 6.25 9.54 -4.23
C ALA A 328 7.61 10.13 -4.63
N GLU A 329 7.89 11.37 -4.22
CA GLU A 329 9.16 12.03 -4.48
C GLU A 329 10.32 11.25 -3.86
N SER A 330 10.28 10.97 -2.57
CA SER A 330 11.32 10.17 -1.91
C SER A 330 11.41 8.74 -2.45
N LYS A 331 10.29 8.13 -2.86
CA LYS A 331 10.31 6.78 -3.44
C LYS A 331 11.00 6.72 -4.80
N TYR A 332 10.80 7.73 -5.65
CA TYR A 332 11.13 7.65 -7.09
C TYR A 332 12.22 8.64 -7.54
N SER A 333 12.65 9.58 -6.67
CA SER A 333 13.69 10.56 -7.02
C SER A 333 15.05 9.93 -7.36
N GLY A 334 15.32 8.72 -6.91
CA GLY A 334 16.64 8.10 -7.03
C GLY A 334 17.61 8.57 -5.95
N ASP A 335 17.19 9.43 -5.04
CA ASP A 335 18.00 9.90 -3.92
C ASP A 335 17.75 9.03 -2.67
N LEU A 336 18.74 8.18 -2.36
CA LEU A 336 18.70 7.34 -1.15
C LEU A 336 18.75 8.15 0.14
N HIS A 337 19.42 9.28 0.14
CA HIS A 337 19.51 10.08 1.35
C HIS A 337 18.16 10.68 1.69
N GLU A 338 17.44 11.15 0.68
CA GLU A 338 16.07 11.65 0.84
C GLU A 338 15.12 10.55 1.31
N LEU A 339 15.15 9.37 0.65
CA LEU A 339 14.36 8.22 1.06
C LEU A 339 14.69 7.77 2.49
N ALA A 340 15.98 7.64 2.83
CA ALA A 340 16.41 7.26 4.16
C ALA A 340 15.97 8.27 5.22
N ALA A 341 16.11 9.58 4.94
CA ALA A 341 15.69 10.64 5.86
C ALA A 341 14.16 10.58 6.11
N GLU A 342 13.37 10.33 5.08
CA GLU A 342 11.92 10.21 5.24
C GLU A 342 11.55 8.95 6.04
N ILE A 343 12.17 7.80 5.76
CA ILE A 343 12.00 6.56 6.54
C ILE A 343 12.40 6.79 8.00
N GLU A 344 13.55 7.44 8.25
CA GLU A 344 13.98 7.78 9.61
C GLU A 344 12.96 8.66 10.33
N SER A 345 12.48 9.69 9.66
CA SER A 345 11.50 10.62 10.24
C SER A 345 10.14 9.97 10.56
N LYS A 346 9.67 9.07 9.68
CA LYS A 346 8.30 8.52 9.75
C LYS A 346 8.20 7.18 10.46
N LEU A 347 9.19 6.30 10.27
CA LEU A 347 9.12 4.91 10.73
C LEU A 347 10.10 4.60 11.86
N ILE A 348 11.26 5.25 11.89
CA ILE A 348 12.30 4.93 12.87
C ILE A 348 12.22 5.87 14.09
N GLY A 349 12.05 7.18 13.84
CA GLY A 349 12.09 8.22 14.87
C GLY A 349 13.49 8.73 15.14
N THR A 350 13.57 9.97 15.66
CA THR A 350 14.81 10.64 16.05
C THR A 350 14.98 10.63 17.58
N GLU A 351 16.13 11.08 18.08
CA GLU A 351 16.34 11.19 19.53
C GLU A 351 15.40 12.19 20.19
N SER A 352 15.09 13.28 19.49
CA SER A 352 14.16 14.31 19.95
C SER A 352 12.70 13.97 19.76
N LYS A 353 12.38 13.12 18.76
CA LYS A 353 11.02 12.65 18.47
C LYS A 353 11.00 11.12 18.44
N ARG A 354 10.80 10.54 19.61
CA ARG A 354 10.76 9.08 19.78
C ARG A 354 9.47 8.53 19.20
N LYS A 355 9.53 7.97 18.00
CA LYS A 355 8.41 7.39 17.26
C LYS A 355 8.85 6.07 16.62
N GLY A 356 7.91 5.27 16.18
CA GLY A 356 8.15 4.08 15.38
C GLY A 356 9.08 3.08 16.07
N ILE A 357 10.07 2.60 15.34
CA ILE A 357 10.98 1.55 15.82
C ILE A 357 11.70 1.94 17.11
N ARG A 358 12.11 3.21 17.25
CA ARG A 358 12.79 3.69 18.47
C ARG A 358 11.84 3.67 19.68
N GLN A 359 10.57 4.01 19.49
CA GLN A 359 9.55 3.92 20.52
C GLN A 359 9.32 2.46 20.93
N LEU A 360 9.10 1.59 19.97
CA LEU A 360 8.88 0.16 20.15
C LEU A 360 10.05 -0.52 20.87
N THR A 361 11.27 -0.26 20.41
CA THR A 361 12.49 -0.80 21.05
C THR A 361 12.63 -0.34 22.49
N ARG A 362 12.36 0.94 22.76
CA ARG A 362 12.41 1.49 24.09
C ARG A 362 11.34 0.88 25.01
N ALA A 363 10.12 0.68 24.51
CA ALA A 363 9.06 0.03 25.26
C ALA A 363 9.50 -1.36 25.74
N ILE A 364 10.07 -2.16 24.84
CA ILE A 364 10.58 -3.50 25.17
C ILE A 364 11.72 -3.42 26.18
N LEU A 365 12.68 -2.49 26.01
CA LEU A 365 13.78 -2.30 26.96
C LEU A 365 13.31 -1.82 28.34
N ASN A 366 12.29 -0.98 28.43
CA ASN A 366 11.71 -0.54 29.68
C ASN A 366 11.04 -1.67 30.45
N VAL A 367 10.36 -2.57 29.75
CA VAL A 367 9.62 -3.69 30.34
C VAL A 367 10.55 -4.85 30.72
N PHE A 368 11.48 -5.22 29.86
CA PHE A 368 12.31 -6.43 30.01
C PHE A 368 13.79 -6.14 30.28
N GLY A 369 14.19 -4.88 30.35
CA GLY A 369 15.60 -4.52 30.61
C GLY A 369 16.08 -4.94 31.98
N LYS A 370 17.36 -5.32 32.08
CA LYS A 370 18.00 -5.75 33.35
C LYS A 370 17.92 -4.71 34.47
N HIS A 371 17.90 -3.42 34.10
CA HIS A 371 17.93 -2.29 35.02
C HIS A 371 16.59 -1.54 35.15
N SER A 372 15.58 -1.96 34.38
CA SER A 372 14.27 -1.33 34.38
C SER A 372 13.20 -2.36 34.10
N SER A 373 12.66 -2.98 35.14
CA SER A 373 11.45 -3.81 35.00
C SER A 373 10.24 -2.95 35.38
N VAL A 374 9.78 -2.14 34.46
CA VAL A 374 8.55 -1.35 34.68
C VAL A 374 7.37 -2.23 34.33
N ALA A 375 6.50 -2.47 35.31
CA ALA A 375 5.27 -3.24 35.13
C ALA A 375 4.30 -2.51 34.19
N VAL A 376 3.60 -3.29 33.39
CA VAL A 376 2.51 -2.83 32.53
C VAL A 376 1.20 -3.13 33.24
N ARG A 377 0.34 -2.10 33.31
CA ARG A 377 -0.94 -2.21 34.03
C ARG A 377 -1.81 -3.30 33.39
N ASP A 378 -2.39 -4.15 34.24
CA ASP A 378 -3.33 -5.21 33.87
C ASP A 378 -2.76 -6.29 32.92
N ILE A 379 -1.43 -6.33 32.73
CA ILE A 379 -0.77 -7.30 31.86
C ILE A 379 0.38 -7.98 32.61
N ASP A 380 0.25 -9.28 32.85
CA ASP A 380 1.35 -10.10 33.34
C ASP A 380 2.27 -10.55 32.21
N LEU A 381 3.49 -10.02 32.22
CA LEU A 381 4.53 -10.31 31.23
C LEU A 381 5.65 -11.20 31.83
N SER A 382 5.46 -11.74 33.06
CA SER A 382 6.49 -12.53 33.74
C SER A 382 6.79 -13.86 33.04
N GLN A 383 5.77 -14.45 32.39
CA GLN A 383 5.84 -15.75 31.73
C GLN A 383 6.18 -15.62 30.22
N VAL A 384 6.50 -14.42 29.74
CA VAL A 384 6.85 -14.23 28.31
C VAL A 384 8.24 -14.76 28.05
N ASP A 385 8.40 -15.63 27.06
CA ASP A 385 9.67 -16.21 26.61
C ASP A 385 10.22 -15.53 25.36
N THR A 386 9.35 -15.24 24.37
CA THR A 386 9.74 -14.59 23.14
C THR A 386 8.98 -13.27 22.94
N ILE A 387 9.71 -12.28 22.48
CA ILE A 387 9.18 -10.95 22.20
C ILE A 387 9.28 -10.68 20.70
N PHE A 388 8.16 -10.34 20.09
CA PHE A 388 8.04 -10.00 18.68
C PHE A 388 7.79 -8.49 18.54
N PRO A 389 8.79 -7.69 18.13
CA PRO A 389 8.56 -6.30 17.75
C PRO A 389 7.87 -6.25 16.39
N LEU A 390 6.70 -5.62 16.29
CA LEU A 390 5.91 -5.53 15.07
C LEU A 390 5.56 -4.09 14.76
N LEU A 391 6.11 -3.59 13.64
CA LEU A 391 5.74 -2.31 13.06
C LEU A 391 4.61 -2.53 12.05
N VAL A 392 3.48 -1.87 12.25
CA VAL A 392 2.36 -1.92 11.32
C VAL A 392 2.29 -0.61 10.55
N THR A 393 2.39 -0.68 9.22
CA THR A 393 2.33 0.48 8.34
C THR A 393 1.05 0.47 7.51
N ARG A 394 0.57 1.65 7.10
CA ARG A 394 -0.58 1.72 6.22
C ARG A 394 -0.28 1.09 4.86
N ASP A 395 0.84 1.48 4.27
CA ASP A 395 1.29 0.97 2.97
C ASP A 395 2.27 -0.21 3.16
N ASP A 396 2.38 -1.10 2.16
CA ASP A 396 3.33 -2.22 2.21
C ASP A 396 4.77 -1.77 1.93
N ILE A 397 5.34 -1.09 2.91
CA ILE A 397 6.74 -0.63 2.89
C ILE A 397 7.67 -1.79 3.25
N GLY A 398 7.20 -2.64 4.17
CA GLY A 398 7.96 -3.81 4.65
C GLY A 398 8.14 -4.90 3.60
N GLY A 399 7.32 -4.94 2.56
CA GLY A 399 7.48 -5.86 1.43
C GLY A 399 8.73 -5.59 0.57
N CYS A 400 9.30 -4.38 0.68
CA CYS A 400 10.55 -4.05 0.01
C CYS A 400 11.74 -4.54 0.84
N TRP A 401 12.46 -5.55 0.32
CA TRP A 401 13.60 -6.17 1.00
C TRP A 401 14.64 -5.16 1.51
N GLY A 402 15.04 -4.19 0.71
CA GLY A 402 16.03 -3.18 1.09
C GLY A 402 15.56 -2.30 2.25
N ILE A 403 14.28 -1.94 2.28
CA ILE A 403 13.68 -1.16 3.37
C ILE A 403 13.60 -2.02 4.64
N SER A 404 13.12 -3.26 4.55
CA SER A 404 13.07 -4.17 5.69
C SER A 404 14.44 -4.37 6.32
N GLN A 405 15.47 -4.59 5.49
CA GLN A 405 16.84 -4.74 5.96
C GLN A 405 17.36 -3.47 6.65
N TYR A 406 17.03 -2.30 6.10
CA TYR A 406 17.39 -1.02 6.71
C TYR A 406 16.71 -0.81 8.07
N LEU A 407 15.40 -1.09 8.16
CA LEU A 407 14.63 -1.02 9.41
C LEU A 407 15.21 -1.98 10.46
N GLN A 408 15.57 -3.20 10.06
CA GLN A 408 16.19 -4.19 10.94
C GLN A 408 17.54 -3.72 11.47
N THR A 409 18.40 -3.22 10.60
CA THR A 409 19.74 -2.70 11.01
C THR A 409 19.59 -1.56 12.02
N LYS A 410 18.64 -0.66 11.83
CA LYS A 410 18.33 0.42 12.77
C LYS A 410 17.77 -0.10 14.09
N ALA A 411 16.84 -1.05 14.05
CA ALA A 411 16.33 -1.69 15.26
C ALA A 411 17.45 -2.34 16.09
N GLU A 412 18.33 -3.10 15.43
CA GLU A 412 19.49 -3.73 16.09
C GLU A 412 20.42 -2.73 16.75
N SER A 413 20.60 -1.56 16.16
CA SER A 413 21.43 -0.50 16.75
C SER A 413 20.86 0.06 18.05
N PHE A 414 19.54 -0.02 18.24
CA PHE A 414 18.85 0.43 19.45
C PHE A 414 18.77 -0.68 20.52
N PHE A 415 18.77 -1.94 20.11
CA PHE A 415 18.75 -3.07 21.01
C PHE A 415 20.15 -3.40 21.50
N ASN A 416 20.46 -3.03 22.73
CA ASN A 416 21.56 -3.72 23.43
C ASN A 416 21.05 -5.06 23.95
N ARG A 417 21.06 -6.12 23.13
CA ARG A 417 20.52 -7.47 23.43
C ARG A 417 21.10 -8.06 24.72
N ARG A 418 22.30 -7.65 25.16
CA ARG A 418 22.91 -8.08 26.43
C ARG A 418 22.23 -7.47 27.65
N SER A 419 21.43 -6.44 27.50
CA SER A 419 20.73 -5.75 28.58
C SER A 419 19.30 -6.24 28.85
N ILE A 420 18.81 -7.20 28.06
CA ILE A 420 17.50 -7.82 28.26
C ILE A 420 17.68 -9.09 29.08
N LYS A 421 16.77 -9.37 30.05
CA LYS A 421 16.72 -10.64 30.78
C LYS A 421 16.59 -11.78 29.77
N PRO A 422 16.89 -13.07 30.13
CA PRO A 422 17.00 -14.18 29.20
C PRO A 422 15.68 -14.45 28.48
N LYS A 423 15.29 -13.51 27.66
CA LYS A 423 14.16 -13.54 26.74
C LYS A 423 14.70 -13.47 25.33
N THR A 424 14.06 -14.17 24.43
CA THR A 424 14.39 -14.06 23.00
C THR A 424 13.65 -12.85 22.43
N VAL A 425 14.40 -11.92 21.83
CA VAL A 425 13.80 -10.85 21.02
C VAL A 425 14.06 -11.17 19.57
N THR A 426 13.00 -11.36 18.81
CA THR A 426 13.10 -11.64 17.37
C THR A 426 13.55 -10.38 16.60
N PRO A 427 13.95 -10.52 15.34
CA PRO A 427 14.04 -9.38 14.45
C PRO A 427 12.72 -8.60 14.41
N ILE A 428 12.79 -7.32 14.00
CA ILE A 428 11.57 -6.53 13.81
C ILE A 428 10.81 -7.03 12.60
N PHE A 429 9.50 -7.21 12.77
CA PHE A 429 8.58 -7.47 11.68
C PHE A 429 7.98 -6.16 11.21
N CYS A 430 7.77 -6.02 9.91
CA CYS A 430 7.06 -4.90 9.34
C CYS A 430 5.92 -5.43 8.45
N LEU A 431 4.69 -5.16 8.85
CA LEU A 431 3.49 -5.58 8.13
C LEU A 431 2.69 -4.36 7.69
N SER A 432 2.09 -4.44 6.50
CA SER A 432 1.09 -3.46 6.10
C SER A 432 -0.26 -3.71 6.79
N SER A 433 -1.14 -2.71 6.73
CA SER A 433 -2.54 -2.90 7.14
C SER A 433 -3.19 -4.09 6.44
N GLU A 434 -2.91 -4.28 5.14
CA GLU A 434 -3.39 -5.43 4.37
C GLU A 434 -2.83 -6.76 4.89
N GLY A 435 -1.56 -6.76 5.32
CA GLY A 435 -0.96 -7.92 5.97
C GLY A 435 -1.66 -8.28 7.28
N ILE A 436 -1.97 -7.29 8.11
CA ILE A 436 -2.74 -7.49 9.36
C ILE A 436 -4.15 -7.97 9.06
N GLU A 437 -4.85 -7.37 8.09
CA GLU A 437 -6.18 -7.81 7.66
C GLU A 437 -6.16 -9.26 7.19
N GLY A 438 -5.14 -9.65 6.41
CA GLY A 438 -4.97 -11.02 5.94
C GLY A 438 -4.78 -12.03 7.05
N ILE A 439 -3.97 -11.72 8.07
CA ILE A 439 -3.73 -12.64 9.19
C ILE A 439 -4.87 -12.60 10.22
N SER A 440 -5.64 -11.53 10.29
CA SER A 440 -6.70 -11.36 11.30
C SER A 440 -7.74 -12.48 11.25
N ALA A 441 -8.02 -13.00 10.05
CA ALA A 441 -8.95 -14.13 9.86
C ALA A 441 -8.47 -15.44 10.54
N TYR A 442 -7.18 -15.60 10.76
CA TYR A 442 -6.61 -16.81 11.36
C TYR A 442 -6.44 -16.70 12.86
N LEU A 443 -6.50 -15.49 13.46
CA LEU A 443 -6.21 -15.29 14.87
C LEU A 443 -7.27 -15.86 15.82
N GLN A 444 -8.41 -16.27 15.34
CA GLN A 444 -9.41 -16.99 16.13
C GLN A 444 -8.96 -18.42 16.46
N ASP A 445 -8.31 -19.08 15.52
CA ASP A 445 -7.93 -20.49 15.60
C ASP A 445 -6.43 -20.68 15.86
N GLU A 446 -5.60 -19.70 15.49
CA GLU A 446 -4.14 -19.77 15.53
C GLU A 446 -3.53 -18.71 16.45
N LEU A 447 -2.44 -19.07 17.09
CA LEU A 447 -1.61 -18.11 17.82
C LEU A 447 -0.84 -17.22 16.85
N LEU A 448 -0.91 -15.90 17.04
CA LEU A 448 -0.13 -14.94 16.24
C LEU A 448 1.36 -15.27 16.29
N SER A 449 1.86 -15.67 17.45
CA SER A 449 3.26 -16.05 17.60
C SER A 449 3.65 -17.25 16.73
N ASN A 450 2.76 -18.24 16.54
CA ASN A 450 3.02 -19.36 15.64
C ASN A 450 3.19 -18.91 14.20
N LEU A 451 2.32 -18.00 13.73
CA LEU A 451 2.41 -17.42 12.39
C LEU A 451 3.74 -16.66 12.20
N LEU A 452 4.14 -15.87 13.20
CA LEU A 452 5.38 -15.11 13.18
C LEU A 452 6.62 -16.02 13.30
N HIS A 453 6.57 -17.08 14.14
CA HIS A 453 7.63 -18.09 14.21
C HIS A 453 7.78 -18.86 12.91
N GLY A 454 6.68 -19.27 12.30
CA GLY A 454 6.70 -19.96 11.00
C GLY A 454 7.38 -19.09 9.94
N TRP A 455 7.08 -17.81 9.96
CA TRP A 455 7.71 -16.84 9.07
C TRP A 455 9.23 -16.70 9.34
N TYR A 456 9.62 -16.51 10.60
CA TYR A 456 11.02 -16.32 10.99
C TYR A 456 11.89 -17.58 10.72
N ARG A 457 11.36 -18.78 11.03
CA ARG A 457 12.10 -20.04 10.84
C ARG A 457 12.31 -20.42 9.39
N ASN A 458 11.33 -20.19 8.54
CA ASN A 458 11.37 -20.58 7.14
C ASN A 458 12.26 -19.66 6.29
N ASP A 459 12.60 -18.46 6.80
CA ASP A 459 13.42 -17.52 6.04
C ASP A 459 14.12 -16.49 6.94
N PRO A 460 15.13 -16.92 7.69
CA PRO A 460 15.80 -16.06 8.68
C PRO A 460 16.59 -14.89 8.05
N GLY A 461 16.75 -14.87 6.72
CA GLY A 461 17.48 -13.84 5.98
C GLY A 461 16.64 -13.04 4.99
N ARG A 462 15.39 -13.44 4.75
CA ARG A 462 14.54 -12.83 3.73
C ARG A 462 13.24 -12.35 4.34
N TYR A 463 13.24 -11.11 4.79
CA TYR A 463 12.06 -10.42 5.31
C TYR A 463 11.10 -10.06 4.17
N TRP A 464 10.52 -11.09 3.54
CA TRP A 464 9.48 -10.92 2.54
C TRP A 464 8.17 -10.58 3.23
N SER A 465 7.32 -9.83 2.56
CA SER A 465 6.00 -9.56 3.11
C SER A 465 5.25 -10.89 3.35
N PHE A 466 4.44 -10.94 4.39
CA PHE A 466 3.59 -12.09 4.72
C PHE A 466 2.77 -12.55 3.50
N GLN A 467 2.36 -11.61 2.66
CA GLN A 467 1.60 -11.86 1.43
C GLN A 467 2.33 -12.72 0.40
N THR A 468 3.66 -12.67 0.35
CA THR A 468 4.45 -13.45 -0.61
C THR A 468 4.57 -14.92 -0.20
N LYS A 469 4.44 -15.24 1.09
CA LYS A 469 4.58 -16.62 1.61
C LYS A 469 3.29 -17.42 1.66
N THR A 470 2.14 -16.78 1.73
CA THR A 470 0.84 -17.46 1.70
C THR A 470 0.47 -17.97 0.31
N ILE A 471 1.31 -17.67 -0.71
CA ILE A 471 1.10 -18.03 -2.11
C ILE A 471 1.98 -19.23 -2.53
N LEU A 472 2.98 -19.57 -1.74
CA LEU A 472 3.86 -20.75 -1.93
C LEU A 472 3.47 -21.88 -0.97
#